data_fa284d4e43f46995da3149d1e7f5930c
#
_entry.id   fa284d4e43f46995da3149d1e7f5930c
#
_cell.length_a   1.000
_cell.length_b   1.000
_cell.length_c   1.000
_cell.angle_alpha   90.00
_cell.angle_beta   90.00
_cell.angle_gamma   90.00
#
_symmetry.space_group_name_H-M   'P 1'
#
loop_
_entity.id
_entity.type
_entity.pdbx_description
1 polymer ?
#
loop_
_entity_poly.entity_id
_entity_poly.type
_entity_poly.pdbx_seq_one_letter_code
_entity_poly.pdbx_strand_id
1 'polypeptide(L)'
;DLNHKFISKYLRRTSYLRGNYNYIVDKMPENFLYLGMIQKLLPKSKIIRVLRNPWDTAISLYKQRYVLNIPFSVSFFNIGVFFSNFEAINLFWNEHIQNKSNILDIRYEDLVSDHAFYQKKIYKFLEVNTNYNEKRRGDFFSPTASTRQVKEGVHRRSIEKKDFLQHKSEFIDALLM
;
A
#
# COMPACT_ATOMS: atom_id res chain seq x y z
N ASP A 1 4.08 -26.95 15.64
CA ASP A 1 4.87 -25.85 15.11
C ASP A 1 4.08 -24.54 15.21
N LEU A 2 4.69 -23.53 15.83
CA LEU A 2 4.09 -22.21 16.09
C LEU A 2 3.61 -21.55 14.77
N ASN A 3 4.40 -21.65 13.73
CA ASN A 3 4.10 -21.11 12.41
C ASN A 3 2.80 -21.71 11.84
N HIS A 4 2.65 -23.02 11.93
CA HIS A 4 1.43 -23.71 11.47
C HIS A 4 0.19 -23.23 12.24
N LYS A 5 0.33 -23.00 13.54
CA LYS A 5 -0.76 -22.50 14.40
C LYS A 5 -1.17 -21.06 14.01
N PHE A 6 -0.21 -20.20 13.71
CA PHE A 6 -0.47 -18.83 13.23
C PHE A 6 -1.17 -18.83 11.88
N ILE A 7 -0.66 -19.58 10.90
CA ILE A 7 -1.26 -19.69 9.57
C ILE A 7 -2.68 -20.19 9.65
N SER A 8 -2.91 -21.28 10.39
CA SER A 8 -4.26 -21.88 10.54
C SER A 8 -5.23 -20.89 11.18
N LYS A 9 -4.79 -20.11 12.18
CA LYS A 9 -5.62 -19.08 12.82
C LYS A 9 -5.94 -17.92 11.86
N TYR A 10 -4.96 -17.46 11.10
CA TYR A 10 -5.14 -16.40 10.10
C TYR A 10 -6.14 -16.87 9.01
N LEU A 11 -5.89 -18.02 8.39
CA LEU A 11 -6.74 -18.56 7.33
C LEU A 11 -8.17 -18.82 7.81
N ARG A 12 -8.34 -19.31 9.04
CA ARG A 12 -9.68 -19.50 9.65
C ARG A 12 -10.40 -18.17 9.85
N ARG A 13 -9.68 -17.12 10.29
CA ARG A 13 -10.27 -15.78 10.50
C ARG A 13 -10.63 -15.07 9.21
N THR A 14 -9.93 -15.35 8.12
CA THR A 14 -10.17 -14.74 6.81
C THR A 14 -11.08 -15.57 5.92
N SER A 15 -11.33 -16.86 6.27
CA SER A 15 -12.12 -17.77 5.44
C SER A 15 -13.55 -17.28 5.19
N TYR A 16 -14.16 -16.59 6.16
CA TYR A 16 -15.51 -16.03 5.99
C TYR A 16 -15.54 -14.88 4.95
N LEU A 17 -14.42 -14.16 4.75
CA LEU A 17 -14.31 -13.12 3.75
C LEU A 17 -14.21 -13.70 2.33
N ARG A 18 -13.76 -14.94 2.23
CA ARG A 18 -13.53 -15.58 0.95
C ARG A 18 -14.82 -15.83 0.17
N GLY A 19 -15.89 -16.27 0.83
CA GLY A 19 -17.13 -16.66 0.15
C GLY A 19 -16.85 -17.56 -1.05
N ASN A 20 -17.36 -17.19 -2.22
CA ASN A 20 -17.12 -17.87 -3.50
C ASN A 20 -15.95 -17.27 -4.31
N TYR A 21 -15.12 -16.41 -3.71
CA TYR A 21 -14.01 -15.78 -4.38
C TYR A 21 -12.73 -16.61 -4.29
N ASN A 22 -11.92 -16.58 -5.34
CA ASN A 22 -10.64 -17.28 -5.39
C ASN A 22 -9.52 -16.55 -4.62
N TYR A 23 -9.68 -15.24 -4.38
CA TYR A 23 -8.70 -14.38 -3.77
C TYR A 23 -9.27 -13.62 -2.59
N ILE A 24 -8.43 -13.39 -1.60
CA ILE A 24 -8.66 -12.45 -0.50
C ILE A 24 -7.58 -11.37 -0.63
N VAL A 25 -7.99 -10.11 -0.60
CA VAL A 25 -7.06 -8.98 -0.55
C VAL A 25 -6.94 -8.52 0.91
N ASP A 26 -5.73 -8.62 1.44
CA ASP A 26 -5.39 -8.07 2.75
C ASP A 26 -4.59 -6.77 2.54
N LYS A 27 -5.21 -5.66 2.88
CA LYS A 27 -4.59 -4.33 2.76
C LYS A 27 -4.48 -3.69 4.13
N MET A 28 -3.31 -3.79 4.73
CA MET A 28 -2.91 -3.07 5.93
C MET A 28 -1.61 -2.33 5.63
N PRO A 29 -1.54 -1.00 5.82
CA PRO A 29 -0.33 -0.22 5.50
C PRO A 29 0.91 -0.78 6.16
N GLU A 30 0.81 -1.27 7.41
CA GLU A 30 1.91 -1.80 8.19
C GLU A 30 2.40 -3.19 7.75
N ASN A 31 1.77 -3.83 6.75
CA ASN A 31 2.21 -5.13 6.23
C ASN A 31 3.66 -5.10 5.69
N PHE A 32 4.18 -3.93 5.33
CA PHE A 32 5.57 -3.78 4.91
C PHE A 32 6.58 -4.21 6.01
N LEU A 33 6.23 -4.08 7.27
CA LEU A 33 7.07 -4.54 8.40
C LEU A 33 7.25 -6.07 8.40
N TYR A 34 6.33 -6.80 7.82
CA TYR A 34 6.21 -8.25 7.94
C TYR A 34 6.42 -9.00 6.63
N LEU A 35 6.97 -8.36 5.59
CA LEU A 35 7.09 -8.96 4.25
C LEU A 35 7.78 -10.32 4.25
N GLY A 36 8.89 -10.45 4.94
CA GLY A 36 9.61 -11.74 5.04
C GLY A 36 8.79 -12.81 5.77
N MET A 37 8.08 -12.44 6.82
CA MET A 37 7.19 -13.35 7.54
C MET A 37 6.01 -13.76 6.65
N ILE A 38 5.40 -12.83 5.92
CA ILE A 38 4.31 -13.12 4.98
C ILE A 38 4.78 -14.11 3.92
N GLN A 39 5.94 -13.90 3.30
CA GLN A 39 6.47 -14.83 2.31
C GLN A 39 6.79 -16.21 2.89
N LYS A 40 7.34 -16.27 4.10
CA LYS A 40 7.65 -17.54 4.77
C LYS A 40 6.39 -18.32 5.14
N LEU A 41 5.38 -17.63 5.65
CA LEU A 41 4.15 -18.26 6.15
C LEU A 41 3.11 -18.50 5.05
N LEU A 42 3.08 -17.66 4.03
CA LEU A 42 2.15 -17.70 2.90
C LEU A 42 2.92 -17.62 1.57
N PRO A 43 3.73 -18.65 1.23
CA PRO A 43 4.67 -18.59 0.11
C PRO A 43 4.01 -18.43 -1.27
N LYS A 44 2.70 -18.69 -1.37
CA LYS A 44 1.91 -18.50 -2.60
C LYS A 44 1.24 -17.12 -2.67
N SER A 45 1.36 -16.29 -1.64
CA SER A 45 0.77 -14.95 -1.67
C SER A 45 1.47 -14.07 -2.69
N LYS A 46 0.69 -13.31 -3.44
CA LYS A 46 1.18 -12.25 -4.32
C LYS A 46 1.17 -10.93 -3.55
N ILE A 47 2.27 -10.20 -3.59
CA ILE A 47 2.43 -8.94 -2.87
C ILE A 47 2.55 -7.81 -3.88
N ILE A 48 1.70 -6.82 -3.77
CA ILE A 48 1.78 -5.59 -4.58
C ILE A 48 2.19 -4.46 -3.66
N ARG A 49 3.38 -3.86 -3.90
CA ARG A 49 3.84 -2.67 -3.20
C ARG A 49 3.57 -1.45 -4.07
N VAL A 50 2.79 -0.51 -3.56
CA VAL A 50 2.55 0.77 -4.24
C VAL A 50 3.47 1.82 -3.64
N LEU A 51 4.47 2.22 -4.41
CA LEU A 51 5.44 3.24 -4.05
C LEU A 51 4.96 4.59 -4.55
N ARG A 52 5.15 5.64 -3.76
CA ARG A 52 4.71 6.99 -4.12
C ARG A 52 5.74 8.00 -3.67
N ASN A 53 5.78 9.16 -4.35
CA ASN A 53 6.62 10.27 -3.95
C ASN A 53 6.47 10.57 -2.45
N PRO A 54 7.56 10.55 -1.67
CA PRO A 54 7.49 10.73 -0.21
C PRO A 54 6.89 12.07 0.20
N TRP A 55 7.21 13.17 -0.50
CA TRP A 55 6.66 14.49 -0.19
C TRP A 55 5.15 14.56 -0.43
N ASP A 56 4.65 14.05 -1.56
CA ASP A 56 3.22 14.00 -1.83
C ASP A 56 2.46 13.14 -0.81
N THR A 57 3.11 12.08 -0.33
CA THR A 57 2.56 11.23 0.73
C THR A 57 2.57 11.95 2.06
N ALA A 58 3.65 12.68 2.40
CA ALA A 58 3.76 13.47 3.61
C ALA A 58 2.65 14.53 3.71
N ILE A 59 2.40 15.26 2.62
CA ILE A 59 1.30 16.22 2.55
C ILE A 59 -0.07 15.54 2.78
N SER A 60 -0.26 14.35 2.22
CA SER A 60 -1.51 13.59 2.40
C SER A 60 -1.71 13.17 3.83
N LEU A 61 -0.68 12.64 4.48
CA LEU A 61 -0.71 12.22 5.89
C LEU A 61 -0.96 13.42 6.82
N TYR A 62 -0.24 14.53 6.59
CA TYR A 62 -0.40 15.74 7.37
C TYR A 62 -1.83 16.30 7.29
N LYS A 63 -2.43 16.32 6.09
CA LYS A 63 -3.83 16.75 5.89
C LYS A 63 -4.84 15.83 6.58
N GLN A 64 -4.53 14.54 6.74
CA GLN A 64 -5.42 13.54 7.34
C GLN A 64 -5.20 13.32 8.84
N ARG A 65 -4.23 13.99 9.47
CA ARG A 65 -3.84 13.76 10.87
C ARG A 65 -5.00 13.81 11.88
N TYR A 66 -5.94 14.69 11.66
CA TYR A 66 -7.11 14.84 12.56
C TYR A 66 -8.17 13.75 12.35
N VAL A 67 -8.21 13.14 11.18
CA VAL A 67 -9.19 12.11 10.84
C VAL A 67 -8.71 10.73 11.27
N LEU A 68 -7.42 10.44 11.06
CA LEU A 68 -6.85 9.11 11.26
C LEU A 68 -6.14 8.95 12.61
N ASN A 69 -5.95 10.03 13.36
CA ASN A 69 -5.20 10.05 14.63
C ASN A 69 -3.86 9.27 14.55
N ILE A 70 -3.09 9.55 13.48
CA ILE A 70 -1.78 8.93 13.26
C ILE A 70 -0.72 9.72 14.03
N PRO A 71 -0.09 9.16 15.07
CA PRO A 71 0.77 9.92 15.97
C PRO A 71 1.94 10.64 15.29
N PHE A 72 2.58 10.01 14.30
CA PHE A 72 3.71 10.61 13.59
C PHE A 72 3.31 11.69 12.56
N SER A 73 2.03 11.82 12.22
CA SER A 73 1.58 12.79 11.20
C SER A 73 1.38 14.20 11.73
N VAL A 74 1.80 14.50 12.96
CA VAL A 74 1.62 15.81 13.62
C VAL A 74 2.56 16.90 13.09
N SER A 75 3.72 16.54 12.54
CA SER A 75 4.67 17.47 11.91
C SER A 75 5.33 16.85 10.69
N PHE A 76 5.85 17.68 9.79
CA PHE A 76 6.63 17.18 8.64
C PHE A 76 7.95 16.55 9.07
N PHE A 77 8.56 16.99 10.16
CA PHE A 77 9.73 16.35 10.74
C PHE A 77 9.42 14.90 11.15
N ASN A 78 8.38 14.67 11.94
CA ASN A 78 8.01 13.32 12.38
C ASN A 78 7.64 12.41 11.21
N ILE A 79 6.98 12.96 10.18
CA ILE A 79 6.70 12.21 8.94
C ILE A 79 8.00 11.86 8.22
N GLY A 80 8.98 12.77 8.17
CA GLY A 80 10.31 12.52 7.61
C GLY A 80 11.03 11.38 8.30
N VAL A 81 11.08 11.39 9.65
CA VAL A 81 11.64 10.30 10.46
C VAL A 81 10.93 8.96 10.18
N PHE A 82 9.60 8.98 10.07
CA PHE A 82 8.84 7.77 9.71
C PHE A 82 9.26 7.25 8.33
N PHE A 83 9.42 8.12 7.33
CA PHE A 83 9.86 7.72 6.01
C PHE A 83 11.30 7.22 5.97
N SER A 84 12.23 7.79 6.74
CA SER A 84 13.59 7.27 6.88
C SER A 84 13.58 5.83 7.38
N ASN A 85 12.83 5.54 8.44
CA ASN A 85 12.67 4.17 8.94
C ASN A 85 11.97 3.24 7.93
N PHE A 86 10.96 3.74 7.22
CA PHE A 86 10.26 3.00 6.17
C PHE A 86 11.22 2.60 5.04
N GLU A 87 12.07 3.50 4.58
CA GLU A 87 13.08 3.23 3.55
C GLU A 87 14.11 2.20 4.04
N ALA A 88 14.61 2.32 5.27
CA ALA A 88 15.53 1.36 5.85
C ALA A 88 14.95 -0.06 5.87
N ILE A 89 13.67 -0.20 6.24
CA ILE A 89 12.98 -1.49 6.24
C ILE A 89 12.76 -2.01 4.81
N ASN A 90 12.43 -1.15 3.85
CA ASN A 90 12.30 -1.54 2.45
C ASN A 90 13.63 -2.02 1.86
N LEU A 91 14.74 -1.33 2.15
CA LEU A 91 16.09 -1.76 1.75
C LEU A 91 16.42 -3.13 2.35
N PHE A 92 16.20 -3.31 3.65
CA PHE A 92 16.36 -4.59 4.32
C PHE A 92 15.60 -5.71 3.61
N TRP A 93 14.32 -5.52 3.32
CA TRP A 93 13.53 -6.55 2.61
C TRP A 93 13.99 -6.77 1.18
N ASN A 94 14.43 -5.74 0.46
CA ASN A 94 14.97 -5.88 -0.88
C ASN A 94 16.22 -6.78 -0.94
N GLU A 95 17.02 -6.78 0.13
CA GLU A 95 18.20 -7.62 0.26
C GLU A 95 17.86 -9.05 0.72
N HIS A 96 16.91 -9.20 1.64
CA HIS A 96 16.67 -10.45 2.36
C HIS A 96 15.50 -11.28 1.80
N ILE A 97 14.65 -10.70 0.97
CA ILE A 97 13.55 -11.42 0.33
C ILE A 97 14.10 -12.39 -0.73
N GLN A 98 13.85 -13.68 -0.53
CA GLN A 98 14.32 -14.74 -1.42
C GLN A 98 13.47 -14.85 -2.69
N ASN A 99 12.15 -14.78 -2.59
CA ASN A 99 11.24 -14.93 -3.72
C ASN A 99 10.70 -13.59 -4.21
N LYS A 100 11.47 -12.93 -5.07
CA LYS A 100 11.07 -11.65 -5.69
C LYS A 100 9.98 -11.81 -6.75
N SER A 101 9.76 -13.00 -7.30
CA SER A 101 8.74 -13.23 -8.33
C SER A 101 7.30 -13.06 -7.82
N ASN A 102 7.10 -13.14 -6.52
CA ASN A 102 5.80 -12.92 -5.88
C ASN A 102 5.60 -11.47 -5.42
N ILE A 103 6.50 -10.55 -5.78
CA ILE A 103 6.40 -9.13 -5.45
C ILE A 103 6.31 -8.31 -6.74
N LEU A 104 5.34 -7.42 -6.80
CA LEU A 104 5.17 -6.45 -7.87
C LEU A 104 5.24 -5.04 -7.29
N ASP A 105 6.26 -4.29 -7.68
CA ASP A 105 6.40 -2.88 -7.36
C ASP A 105 5.73 -2.04 -8.43
N ILE A 106 4.91 -1.07 -7.99
CA ILE A 106 4.20 -0.13 -8.86
C ILE A 106 4.41 1.27 -8.31
N ARG A 107 4.87 2.18 -9.13
CA ARG A 107 4.85 3.59 -8.78
C ARG A 107 3.45 4.14 -8.93
N TYR A 108 2.97 4.84 -7.92
CA TYR A 108 1.64 5.45 -7.92
C TYR A 108 1.47 6.45 -9.06
N GLU A 109 2.50 7.23 -9.33
CA GLU A 109 2.53 8.22 -10.41
C GLU A 109 2.33 7.57 -11.79
N ASP A 110 2.99 6.44 -12.01
CA ASP A 110 2.87 5.67 -13.26
C ASP A 110 1.49 5.03 -13.38
N LEU A 111 0.99 4.44 -12.28
CA LEU A 111 -0.37 3.87 -12.23
C LEU A 111 -1.44 4.91 -12.57
N VAL A 112 -1.26 6.15 -12.11
CA VAL A 112 -2.21 7.24 -12.38
C VAL A 112 -2.05 7.77 -13.81
N SER A 113 -0.83 7.74 -14.38
CA SER A 113 -0.59 8.22 -15.74
C SER A 113 -1.10 7.25 -16.81
N ASP A 114 -0.97 5.94 -16.59
CA ASP A 114 -1.45 4.90 -17.50
C ASP A 114 -2.16 3.77 -16.71
N HIS A 115 -3.34 4.10 -16.23
CA HIS A 115 -4.16 3.17 -15.46
C HIS A 115 -4.45 1.86 -16.20
N ALA A 116 -4.74 1.94 -17.51
CA ALA A 116 -5.12 0.76 -18.30
C ALA A 116 -3.96 -0.23 -18.43
N PHE A 117 -2.75 0.26 -18.65
CA PHE A 117 -1.54 -0.57 -18.72
C PHE A 117 -1.25 -1.24 -17.37
N TYR A 118 -1.26 -0.45 -16.27
CA TYR A 118 -0.94 -0.99 -14.94
C TYR A 118 -2.03 -1.92 -14.42
N GLN A 119 -3.28 -1.71 -14.76
CA GLN A 119 -4.37 -2.65 -14.46
C GLN A 119 -4.11 -4.01 -15.12
N LYS A 120 -3.77 -4.04 -16.41
CA LYS A 120 -3.41 -5.28 -17.13
C LYS A 120 -2.18 -5.95 -16.51
N LYS A 121 -1.15 -5.17 -16.13
CA LYS A 121 0.06 -5.66 -15.47
C LYS A 121 -0.27 -6.34 -14.13
N ILE A 122 -1.14 -5.73 -13.32
CA ILE A 122 -1.61 -6.28 -12.04
C ILE A 122 -2.37 -7.58 -12.28
N TYR A 123 -3.31 -7.62 -13.21
CA TYR A 123 -4.09 -8.83 -13.49
C TYR A 123 -3.22 -9.99 -13.99
N LYS A 124 -2.25 -9.69 -14.87
CA LYS A 124 -1.27 -10.68 -15.31
C LYS A 124 -0.45 -11.22 -14.14
N PHE A 125 0.03 -10.35 -13.26
CA PHE A 125 0.78 -10.74 -12.06
C PHE A 125 -0.05 -11.59 -11.11
N LEU A 126 -1.32 -11.26 -10.91
CA LEU A 126 -2.24 -12.01 -10.07
C LEU A 126 -2.79 -13.28 -10.73
N GLU A 127 -2.51 -13.48 -12.03
CA GLU A 127 -3.03 -14.62 -12.81
C GLU A 127 -4.57 -14.65 -12.82
N VAL A 128 -5.20 -13.45 -12.83
CA VAL A 128 -6.66 -13.28 -12.82
C VAL A 128 -7.16 -13.03 -14.24
N ASN A 129 -8.24 -13.71 -14.61
CA ASN A 129 -8.86 -13.53 -15.93
C ASN A 129 -9.61 -12.18 -16.01
N THR A 130 -9.40 -11.43 -17.08
CA THR A 130 -9.72 -9.99 -17.19
C THR A 130 -11.13 -9.66 -17.67
N ASN A 131 -12.11 -10.54 -17.49
CA ASN A 131 -13.51 -10.21 -17.77
C ASN A 131 -14.10 -9.26 -16.71
N TYR A 132 -13.33 -8.21 -16.36
CA TYR A 132 -13.76 -7.21 -15.38
C TYR A 132 -14.78 -6.25 -15.99
N ASN A 133 -15.97 -6.22 -15.44
CA ASN A 133 -17.00 -5.27 -15.82
C ASN A 133 -16.90 -4.02 -14.94
N GLU A 134 -16.44 -2.89 -15.48
CA GLU A 134 -16.29 -1.61 -14.76
C GLU A 134 -17.59 -1.10 -14.11
N LYS A 135 -18.75 -1.58 -14.55
CA LYS A 135 -20.08 -1.19 -14.02
C LYS A 135 -20.31 -1.56 -12.55
N ARG A 136 -19.45 -2.41 -11.94
CA ARG A 136 -19.57 -2.79 -10.52
C ARG A 136 -18.85 -1.86 -9.53
N ARG A 137 -18.28 -0.76 -9.96
CA ARG A 137 -17.61 0.21 -9.07
C ARG A 137 -18.52 0.83 -8.01
N GLY A 138 -19.83 0.89 -8.24
CA GLY A 138 -20.78 1.53 -7.33
C GLY A 138 -21.11 0.78 -6.04
N ASP A 139 -20.87 -0.53 -6.00
CA ASP A 139 -21.39 -1.41 -4.93
C ASP A 139 -20.35 -1.73 -3.84
N PHE A 140 -19.14 -1.21 -3.92
CA PHE A 140 -18.11 -1.48 -2.91
C PHE A 140 -18.22 -0.52 -1.73
N PHE A 141 -18.61 -1.09 -0.58
CA PHE A 141 -18.49 -0.41 0.69
C PHE A 141 -17.03 -0.45 1.15
N SER A 142 -16.39 0.71 1.21
CA SER A 142 -15.05 0.88 1.78
C SER A 142 -15.15 1.76 3.02
N PRO A 143 -15.08 1.20 4.24
CA PRO A 143 -15.19 1.97 5.48
C PRO A 143 -13.88 2.69 5.85
N THR A 144 -13.13 3.18 4.84
CA THR A 144 -11.84 3.86 5.05
C THR A 144 -11.97 5.36 4.84
N ALA A 145 -11.05 6.15 5.39
CA ALA A 145 -10.97 7.59 5.17
C ALA A 145 -10.88 7.98 3.67
N SER A 146 -10.49 7.04 2.81
CA SER A 146 -10.39 7.22 1.37
C SER A 146 -11.67 6.87 0.60
N THR A 147 -12.78 6.57 1.27
CA THR A 147 -14.04 6.10 0.64
C THR A 147 -14.51 7.04 -0.49
N ARG A 148 -14.39 8.36 -0.28
CA ARG A 148 -14.75 9.34 -1.32
C ARG A 148 -13.81 9.25 -2.52
N GLN A 149 -12.51 9.15 -2.29
CA GLN A 149 -11.49 9.07 -3.35
C GLN A 149 -11.63 7.78 -4.18
N VAL A 150 -11.98 6.67 -3.55
CA VAL A 150 -12.23 5.39 -4.25
C VAL A 150 -13.42 5.51 -5.21
N LYS A 151 -14.44 6.27 -4.85
CA LYS A 151 -15.62 6.51 -5.71
C LYS A 151 -15.33 7.45 -6.88
N GLU A 152 -14.41 8.40 -6.72
CA GLU A 152 -14.06 9.38 -7.76
C GLU A 152 -13.20 8.78 -8.90
N GLY A 153 -12.70 7.55 -8.74
CA GLY A 153 -11.81 6.92 -9.72
C GLY A 153 -10.37 7.41 -9.63
N VAL A 154 -9.54 6.98 -10.59
CA VAL A 154 -8.11 7.37 -10.64
C VAL A 154 -7.96 8.78 -11.19
N HIS A 155 -7.26 9.66 -10.46
CA HIS A 155 -7.05 11.06 -10.84
C HIS A 155 -5.66 11.57 -10.45
N ARG A 156 -5.16 12.60 -11.18
CA ARG A 156 -3.82 13.18 -10.99
C ARG A 156 -3.72 14.22 -9.85
N ARG A 157 -4.82 14.59 -9.19
CA ARG A 157 -4.85 15.64 -8.15
C ARG A 157 -3.94 15.37 -6.94
N SER A 158 -3.48 14.14 -6.82
CA SER A 158 -2.62 13.72 -5.69
C SER A 158 -1.14 13.74 -6.02
N ILE A 159 -0.74 14.12 -7.24
CA ILE A 159 0.64 14.12 -7.71
C ILE A 159 1.15 15.55 -7.75
N GLU A 160 2.45 15.73 -7.47
CA GLU A 160 3.15 17.02 -7.57
C GLU A 160 2.50 18.12 -6.73
N LYS A 161 2.16 17.81 -5.49
CA LYS A 161 1.54 18.77 -4.59
C LYS A 161 2.49 19.91 -4.24
N LYS A 162 2.01 21.14 -4.38
CA LYS A 162 2.73 22.37 -4.05
C LYS A 162 2.38 22.95 -2.68
N ASP A 163 1.47 22.29 -1.97
CA ASP A 163 1.10 22.72 -0.62
C ASP A 163 2.27 22.56 0.36
N PHE A 164 2.34 23.46 1.33
CA PHE A 164 3.28 23.37 2.46
C PHE A 164 4.77 23.37 2.08
N LEU A 165 5.15 23.97 0.94
CA LEU A 165 6.54 24.00 0.47
C LEU A 165 7.52 24.58 1.51
N GLN A 166 7.08 25.49 2.38
CA GLN A 166 7.87 26.05 3.47
C GLN A 166 8.36 24.99 4.49
N HIS A 167 7.71 23.84 4.57
CA HIS A 167 8.08 22.74 5.46
C HIS A 167 8.87 21.62 4.76
N LYS A 168 9.19 21.80 3.48
CA LYS A 168 9.85 20.75 2.70
C LYS A 168 11.28 20.49 3.16
N SER A 169 12.01 21.53 3.55
CA SER A 169 13.37 21.37 4.12
C SER A 169 13.35 20.55 5.39
N GLU A 170 12.48 20.89 6.35
CA GLU A 170 12.28 20.15 7.60
C GLU A 170 12.02 18.65 7.36
N PHE A 171 11.17 18.34 6.37
CA PHE A 171 10.89 16.97 5.98
C PHE A 171 12.12 16.26 5.39
N ILE A 172 12.86 16.94 4.50
CA ILE A 172 14.05 16.36 3.85
C ILE A 172 15.15 16.10 4.88
N ASP A 173 15.41 17.04 5.78
CA ASP A 173 16.42 16.90 6.82
C ASP A 173 16.13 15.67 7.70
N ALA A 174 14.87 15.47 8.09
CA ALA A 174 14.45 14.31 8.85
C ALA A 174 14.47 13.00 8.05
N LEU A 175 14.25 13.06 6.74
CA LEU A 175 14.29 11.88 5.85
C LEU A 175 15.73 11.37 5.67
N LEU A 176 16.73 12.25 5.73
CA LEU A 176 18.14 11.93 5.52
C LEU A 176 18.88 11.55 6.83
N MET A 177 18.21 11.60 7.98
CA MET A 177 18.76 11.11 9.26
C MET A 177 18.79 9.59 9.33
#